data_09d86b33ae7286477e9a157244d184af
#
_entry.id   09d86b33ae7286477e9a157244d184af
#
_cell.length_a   1.000
_cell.length_b   1.000
_cell.length_c   1.000
_cell.angle_alpha   90.00
_cell.angle_beta   90.00
_cell.angle_gamma   90.00
#
_symmetry.space_group_name_H-M   'P 1'
#
loop_
_entity.id
_entity.type
_entity.pdbx_description
1 polymer ?
#
loop_
_entity_poly.entity_id
_entity_poly.type
_entity_poly.pdbx_seq_one_letter_code
_entity_poly.pdbx_strand_id
1 'polypeptide(L)'
;MLEKFEELNPDIDVVMDYSDWDGYWTKLPAQVAGGQTPDVFQMDYAKLAEYVENGVTADLSSYIADGSLDMSNVEQNILDSGTVDGKVYAISTGTNAPVMLYRKDILDELGLSLPMNPTMSEYIEVSKKVYEATGLRDTFVTSCSA
;
A
#
# COMPACT_ATOMS: atom_id res chain seq x y z
N MET A 1 6.02 7.52 17.66
CA MET A 1 5.72 6.08 17.78
C MET A 1 6.93 5.31 18.28
N LEU A 2 8.12 5.44 17.69
CA LEU A 2 9.36 4.76 18.12
C LEU A 2 9.78 5.13 19.54
N GLU A 3 9.86 6.42 19.88
CA GLU A 3 10.17 6.87 21.24
C GLU A 3 9.31 6.18 22.30
N LYS A 4 7.98 6.02 22.02
CA LYS A 4 7.08 5.33 22.94
C LYS A 4 7.32 3.83 23.03
N PHE A 5 7.80 3.21 21.95
CA PHE A 5 8.19 1.81 21.95
C PHE A 5 9.45 1.60 22.80
N GLU A 6 10.48 2.43 22.63
CA GLU A 6 11.73 2.37 23.39
C GLU A 6 11.51 2.67 24.88
N GLU A 7 10.62 3.62 25.21
CA GLU A 7 10.22 3.84 26.62
C GLU A 7 9.62 2.60 27.29
N LEU A 8 8.87 1.82 26.54
CA LEU A 8 8.23 0.59 27.03
C LEU A 8 9.14 -0.63 26.97
N ASN A 9 10.19 -0.57 26.16
CA ASN A 9 11.16 -1.63 25.92
C ASN A 9 12.59 -1.09 26.01
N PRO A 10 13.06 -0.74 27.21
CA PRO A 10 14.34 -0.01 27.41
C PRO A 10 15.59 -0.81 27.01
N ASP A 11 15.45 -2.11 26.80
CA ASP A 11 16.53 -2.99 26.35
C ASP A 11 16.59 -3.10 24.81
N ILE A 12 15.71 -2.40 24.08
CA ILE A 12 15.64 -2.41 22.61
C ILE A 12 15.94 -1.00 22.10
N ASP A 13 17.00 -0.87 21.30
CA ASP A 13 17.34 0.33 20.56
C ASP A 13 16.93 0.16 19.10
N VAL A 14 16.10 1.05 18.58
CA VAL A 14 15.54 0.97 17.21
C VAL A 14 16.33 1.85 16.27
N VAL A 15 17.15 1.24 15.43
CA VAL A 15 17.86 1.94 14.36
C VAL A 15 16.97 2.05 13.12
N MET A 16 16.47 3.28 12.88
CA MET A 16 15.59 3.53 11.73
C MET A 16 16.41 3.79 10.47
N ASP A 17 16.11 3.02 9.43
CA ASP A 17 16.68 3.15 8.10
C ASP A 17 15.55 3.44 7.09
N TYR A 18 15.53 4.64 6.52
CA TYR A 18 14.47 5.07 5.60
C TYR A 18 15.04 5.71 4.33
N SER A 19 14.25 5.67 3.27
CA SER A 19 14.53 6.33 1.99
C SER A 19 13.20 6.67 1.28
N ASP A 20 13.28 7.38 0.17
CA ASP A 20 12.13 7.53 -0.72
C ASP A 20 11.76 6.18 -1.37
N TRP A 21 10.65 6.16 -2.11
CA TRP A 21 10.12 4.94 -2.71
C TRP A 21 11.12 4.22 -3.62
N ASP A 22 11.73 4.93 -4.54
CA ASP A 22 12.67 4.34 -5.51
C ASP A 22 13.96 3.87 -4.85
N GLY A 23 14.47 4.65 -3.91
CA GLY A 23 15.61 4.31 -3.09
C GLY A 23 15.36 3.08 -2.22
N TYR A 24 14.17 2.97 -1.63
CA TYR A 24 13.79 1.83 -0.80
C TYR A 24 13.82 0.52 -1.60
N TRP A 25 13.15 0.47 -2.75
CA TRP A 25 13.10 -0.72 -3.60
C TRP A 25 14.40 -1.03 -4.35
N THR A 26 15.35 -0.11 -4.34
CA THR A 26 16.73 -0.37 -4.78
C THR A 26 17.58 -0.94 -3.65
N LYS A 27 17.41 -0.41 -2.43
CA LYS A 27 18.23 -0.73 -1.26
C LYS A 27 17.88 -2.07 -0.63
N LEU A 28 16.59 -2.34 -0.38
CA LEU A 28 16.14 -3.55 0.30
C LEU A 28 16.63 -4.85 -0.37
N PRO A 29 16.52 -5.05 -1.70
CA PRO A 29 17.07 -6.22 -2.35
C PRO A 29 18.59 -6.36 -2.20
N ALA A 30 19.32 -5.25 -2.20
CA ALA A 30 20.77 -5.26 -2.01
C ALA A 30 21.14 -5.66 -0.57
N GLN A 31 20.39 -5.18 0.43
CA GLN A 31 20.56 -5.58 1.84
C GLN A 31 20.27 -7.07 2.03
N VAL A 32 19.19 -7.58 1.42
CA VAL A 32 18.84 -9.01 1.43
C VAL A 32 19.96 -9.84 0.83
N ALA A 33 20.44 -9.48 -0.35
CA ALA A 33 21.53 -10.19 -1.03
C ALA A 33 22.87 -10.14 -0.27
N GLY A 34 23.09 -9.05 0.48
CA GLY A 34 24.27 -8.86 1.35
C GLY A 34 24.15 -9.52 2.72
N GLY A 35 23.03 -10.17 3.05
CA GLY A 35 22.79 -10.76 4.38
C GLY A 35 22.61 -9.71 5.48
N GLN A 36 22.16 -8.51 5.12
CA GLN A 36 21.92 -7.37 6.01
C GLN A 36 20.44 -6.96 5.99
N THR A 37 19.55 -7.95 5.86
CA THR A 37 18.11 -7.70 5.91
C THR A 37 17.73 -7.06 7.25
N PRO A 38 16.96 -5.97 7.26
CA PRO A 38 16.43 -5.41 8.50
C PRO A 38 15.57 -6.42 9.27
N ASP A 39 15.53 -6.33 10.60
CA ASP A 39 14.71 -7.19 11.45
C ASP A 39 13.21 -7.00 11.18
N VAL A 40 12.81 -5.75 10.92
CA VAL A 40 11.44 -5.35 10.53
C VAL A 40 11.53 -4.38 9.37
N PHE A 41 10.75 -4.61 8.33
CA PHE A 41 10.75 -3.75 7.14
C PHE A 41 9.35 -3.60 6.53
N GLN A 42 9.13 -2.48 5.86
CA GLN A 42 7.87 -2.25 5.16
C GLN A 42 7.80 -3.08 3.88
N MET A 43 6.59 -3.55 3.56
CA MET A 43 6.33 -4.33 2.36
C MET A 43 5.11 -3.77 1.62
N ASP A 44 5.25 -3.61 0.32
CA ASP A 44 4.12 -3.33 -0.55
C ASP A 44 3.41 -4.63 -0.91
N TYR A 45 2.07 -4.60 -0.91
CA TYR A 45 1.24 -5.76 -1.24
C TYR A 45 1.62 -6.40 -2.59
N ALA A 46 1.92 -5.58 -3.60
CA ALA A 46 2.28 -6.08 -4.93
C ALA A 46 3.61 -6.84 -4.98
N LYS A 47 4.45 -6.70 -3.95
CA LYS A 47 5.77 -7.34 -3.86
C LYS A 47 5.83 -8.46 -2.83
N LEU A 48 4.84 -8.56 -1.96
CA LEU A 48 4.86 -9.51 -0.84
C LEU A 48 5.12 -10.95 -1.30
N ALA A 49 4.39 -11.42 -2.31
CA ALA A 49 4.53 -12.80 -2.80
C ALA A 49 5.95 -13.13 -3.25
N GLU A 50 6.62 -12.22 -3.97
CA GLU A 50 8.01 -12.38 -4.41
C GLU A 50 8.97 -12.56 -3.22
N TYR A 51 8.80 -11.76 -2.16
CA TYR A 51 9.66 -11.84 -0.98
C TYR A 51 9.38 -13.09 -0.13
N VAL A 52 8.13 -13.56 -0.11
CA VAL A 52 7.76 -14.84 0.51
C VAL A 52 8.39 -16.02 -0.23
N GLU A 53 8.26 -16.07 -1.57
CA GLU A 53 8.82 -17.12 -2.42
C GLU A 53 10.35 -17.20 -2.29
N ASN A 54 11.01 -16.05 -2.14
CA ASN A 54 12.46 -15.96 -1.94
C ASN A 54 12.90 -16.23 -0.47
N GLY A 55 11.96 -16.52 0.43
CA GLY A 55 12.25 -16.83 1.84
C GLY A 55 12.82 -15.68 2.65
N VAL A 56 12.51 -14.44 2.26
CA VAL A 56 13.00 -13.23 2.93
C VAL A 56 12.13 -12.86 4.15
N THR A 57 10.84 -13.16 4.08
CA THR A 57 9.87 -12.88 5.14
C THR A 57 9.60 -14.10 6.00
N ALA A 58 9.44 -13.91 7.30
CA ALA A 58 9.10 -14.99 8.23
C ALA A 58 7.58 -15.28 8.23
N ASP A 59 7.23 -16.57 8.40
CA ASP A 59 5.85 -16.99 8.64
C ASP A 59 5.44 -16.59 10.08
N LEU A 60 4.47 -15.69 10.19
CA LEU A 60 3.96 -15.15 11.45
C LEU A 60 2.80 -15.96 12.04
N SER A 61 2.31 -16.97 11.33
CA SER A 61 1.09 -17.71 11.69
C SER A 61 1.18 -18.38 13.07
N SER A 62 2.37 -18.91 13.43
CA SER A 62 2.59 -19.53 14.74
C SER A 62 2.52 -18.53 15.89
N TYR A 63 3.04 -17.31 15.71
CA TYR A 63 3.00 -16.25 16.72
C TYR A 63 1.59 -15.68 16.92
N ILE A 64 0.77 -15.71 15.88
CA ILE A 64 -0.66 -15.37 15.98
C ILE A 64 -1.40 -16.49 16.71
N ALA A 65 -1.13 -17.74 16.39
CA ALA A 65 -1.81 -18.89 16.98
C ALA A 65 -1.52 -19.06 18.47
N ASP A 66 -0.31 -18.75 18.93
CA ASP A 66 0.07 -18.84 20.35
C ASP A 66 -0.23 -17.57 21.16
N GLY A 67 -0.71 -16.51 20.49
CA GLY A 67 -1.06 -15.23 21.10
C GLY A 67 0.11 -14.29 21.37
N SER A 68 1.34 -14.64 20.95
CA SER A 68 2.52 -13.75 21.04
C SER A 68 2.33 -12.51 20.17
N LEU A 69 1.56 -12.65 19.09
CA LEU A 69 1.17 -11.58 18.19
C LEU A 69 -0.36 -11.44 18.23
N ASP A 70 -0.85 -10.46 19.01
CA ASP A 70 -2.29 -10.23 19.18
C ASP A 70 -2.89 -9.51 17.98
N MET A 71 -3.68 -10.23 17.19
CA MET A 71 -4.43 -9.74 16.04
C MET A 71 -5.93 -9.55 16.31
N SER A 72 -6.38 -9.61 17.57
CA SER A 72 -7.79 -9.55 17.93
C SER A 72 -8.52 -8.27 17.50
N ASN A 73 -7.79 -7.18 17.30
CA ASN A 73 -8.31 -5.89 16.84
C ASN A 73 -8.09 -5.64 15.34
N VAL A 74 -7.60 -6.62 14.59
CA VAL A 74 -7.35 -6.52 13.15
C VAL A 74 -8.47 -7.24 12.40
N GLU A 75 -9.13 -6.53 11.48
CA GLU A 75 -10.17 -7.13 10.65
C GLU A 75 -9.59 -8.21 9.74
N GLN A 76 -10.35 -9.27 9.48
CA GLN A 76 -9.89 -10.42 8.69
C GLN A 76 -9.43 -10.04 7.28
N ASN A 77 -10.14 -9.14 6.60
CA ASN A 77 -9.77 -8.64 5.27
C ASN A 77 -8.43 -7.90 5.27
N ILE A 78 -8.06 -7.25 6.37
CA ILE A 78 -6.76 -6.60 6.55
C ILE A 78 -5.67 -7.66 6.76
N LEU A 79 -5.95 -8.68 7.57
CA LEU A 79 -5.03 -9.79 7.78
C LEU A 79 -4.81 -10.60 6.50
N ASP A 80 -5.86 -10.80 5.71
CA ASP A 80 -5.79 -11.48 4.41
C ASP A 80 -4.85 -10.79 3.42
N SER A 81 -4.71 -9.46 3.52
CA SER A 81 -3.76 -8.72 2.68
C SER A 81 -2.28 -9.05 2.94
N GLY A 82 -1.97 -9.55 4.13
CA GLY A 82 -0.64 -10.04 4.50
C GLY A 82 -0.45 -11.55 4.35
N THR A 83 -1.45 -12.24 3.77
CA THR A 83 -1.48 -13.70 3.68
C THR A 83 -1.08 -14.18 2.29
N VAL A 84 -0.16 -15.14 2.23
CA VAL A 84 0.27 -15.84 1.02
C VAL A 84 0.17 -17.33 1.29
N ASP A 85 -0.49 -18.08 0.41
CA ASP A 85 -0.70 -19.54 0.51
C ASP A 85 -1.23 -19.99 1.88
N GLY A 86 -2.15 -19.20 2.47
CA GLY A 86 -2.79 -19.52 3.74
C GLY A 86 -1.95 -19.26 4.99
N LYS A 87 -0.80 -18.61 4.86
CA LYS A 87 0.10 -18.22 5.96
C LYS A 87 0.29 -16.71 5.99
N VAL A 88 0.38 -16.15 7.18
CA VAL A 88 0.56 -14.71 7.38
C VAL A 88 2.04 -14.36 7.39
N TYR A 89 2.46 -13.46 6.49
CA TYR A 89 3.85 -12.99 6.36
C TYR A 89 4.02 -11.50 6.59
N ALA A 90 2.91 -10.75 6.57
CA ALA A 90 2.92 -9.31 6.82
C ALA A 90 1.66 -8.88 7.56
N ILE A 91 1.76 -7.77 8.28
CA ILE A 91 0.63 -7.12 8.95
C ILE A 91 0.46 -5.75 8.31
N SER A 92 -0.73 -5.49 7.77
CA SER A 92 -1.00 -4.21 7.15
C SER A 92 -1.02 -3.09 8.20
N THR A 93 -0.25 -2.05 7.95
CA THR A 93 -0.22 -0.81 8.75
C THR A 93 -1.13 0.27 8.18
N GLY A 94 -1.69 0.05 7.00
CA GLY A 94 -2.60 0.96 6.32
C GLY A 94 -2.99 0.44 4.94
N THR A 95 -4.06 1.01 4.38
CA THR A 95 -4.54 0.69 3.04
C THR A 95 -4.66 1.95 2.22
N ASN A 96 -4.19 1.90 0.98
CA ASN A 96 -4.39 2.94 -0.01
C ASN A 96 -5.57 2.58 -0.90
N ALA A 97 -6.42 3.56 -1.18
CA ALA A 97 -7.49 3.41 -2.14
C ALA A 97 -7.23 4.34 -3.33
N PRO A 98 -7.19 3.83 -4.56
CA PRO A 98 -7.18 4.71 -5.73
C PRO A 98 -8.52 5.47 -5.79
N VAL A 99 -8.43 6.78 -5.99
CA VAL A 99 -9.61 7.64 -6.12
C VAL A 99 -9.52 8.45 -7.40
N MET A 100 -10.67 8.72 -7.99
CA MET A 100 -10.80 9.61 -9.14
C MET A 100 -11.23 11.00 -8.65
N LEU A 101 -10.41 11.99 -8.90
CA LEU A 101 -10.77 13.39 -8.68
C LEU A 101 -11.17 14.03 -10.01
N TYR A 102 -12.25 14.80 -10.01
CA TYR A 102 -12.70 15.50 -11.19
C TYR A 102 -13.21 16.92 -10.86
N ARG A 103 -13.14 17.80 -11.83
CA ARG A 103 -13.67 19.16 -11.77
C ARG A 103 -15.18 19.12 -11.96
N LYS A 104 -15.90 19.08 -10.84
CA LYS A 104 -17.37 19.03 -10.85
C LYS A 104 -17.99 20.26 -11.53
N ASP A 105 -17.39 21.42 -11.34
CA ASP A 105 -17.82 22.67 -11.97
C ASP A 105 -17.83 22.57 -13.51
N ILE A 106 -16.80 21.99 -14.11
CA ILE A 106 -16.75 21.78 -15.58
C ILE A 106 -17.83 20.81 -16.03
N LEU A 107 -18.04 19.72 -15.30
CA LEU A 107 -19.08 18.76 -15.66
C LEU A 107 -20.48 19.39 -15.57
N ASP A 108 -20.74 20.16 -14.52
CA ASP A 108 -22.03 20.85 -14.33
C ASP A 108 -22.29 21.88 -15.45
N GLU A 109 -21.29 22.68 -15.84
CA GLU A 109 -21.40 23.64 -16.95
C GLU A 109 -21.70 22.98 -18.29
N LEU A 110 -21.18 21.76 -18.51
CA LEU A 110 -21.40 20.99 -19.72
C LEU A 110 -22.64 20.09 -19.66
N GLY A 111 -23.36 20.08 -18.55
CA GLY A 111 -24.51 19.19 -18.32
C GLY A 111 -24.13 17.72 -18.31
N LEU A 112 -22.89 17.38 -17.95
CA LEU A 112 -22.34 16.04 -17.85
C LEU A 112 -22.35 15.54 -16.40
N SER A 113 -22.42 14.23 -16.24
CA SER A 113 -22.29 13.58 -14.93
C SER A 113 -21.44 12.32 -15.04
N LEU A 114 -20.73 12.02 -13.96
CA LEU A 114 -19.99 10.77 -13.82
C LEU A 114 -20.56 10.00 -12.62
N PRO A 115 -20.95 8.73 -12.78
CA PRO A 115 -21.45 7.92 -11.65
C PRO A 115 -20.35 7.71 -10.61
N MET A 116 -20.73 7.31 -9.38
CA MET A 116 -19.80 7.05 -8.28
C MET A 116 -18.76 5.97 -8.64
N ASN A 117 -19.15 4.94 -9.37
CA ASN A 117 -18.29 3.87 -9.85
C ASN A 117 -18.41 3.77 -11.37
N PRO A 118 -17.76 4.66 -12.12
CA PRO A 118 -17.85 4.66 -13.56
C PRO A 118 -17.10 3.46 -14.14
N THR A 119 -17.66 2.88 -15.19
CA THR A 119 -16.90 1.99 -16.06
C THR A 119 -15.84 2.79 -16.82
N MET A 120 -14.82 2.11 -17.31
CA MET A 120 -13.79 2.75 -18.14
C MET A 120 -14.42 3.38 -19.41
N SER A 121 -15.43 2.78 -19.97
CA SER A 121 -16.15 3.32 -21.14
C SER A 121 -16.88 4.61 -20.85
N GLU A 122 -17.60 4.69 -19.72
CA GLU A 122 -18.28 5.92 -19.27
C GLU A 122 -17.29 7.04 -18.97
N TYR A 123 -16.18 6.70 -18.29
CA TYR A 123 -15.10 7.65 -18.06
C TYR A 123 -14.55 8.23 -19.37
N ILE A 124 -14.19 7.36 -20.34
CA ILE A 124 -13.67 7.78 -21.64
C ILE A 124 -14.67 8.64 -22.41
N GLU A 125 -15.96 8.31 -22.36
CA GLU A 125 -17.01 9.08 -23.03
C GLU A 125 -17.12 10.49 -22.46
N VAL A 126 -17.16 10.62 -21.12
CA VAL A 126 -17.21 11.92 -20.44
C VAL A 126 -15.95 12.72 -20.73
N SER A 127 -14.79 12.11 -20.64
CA SER A 127 -13.49 12.74 -20.91
C SER A 127 -13.39 13.30 -22.33
N LYS A 128 -13.87 12.57 -23.33
CA LYS A 128 -13.94 13.05 -24.72
C LYS A 128 -14.81 14.30 -24.85
N LYS A 129 -16.00 14.28 -24.26
CA LYS A 129 -16.91 15.42 -24.29
C LYS A 129 -16.31 16.67 -23.61
N VAL A 130 -15.63 16.49 -22.48
CA VAL A 130 -14.90 17.57 -21.80
C VAL A 130 -13.80 18.10 -22.70
N TYR A 131 -13.00 17.24 -23.31
CA TYR A 131 -11.92 17.65 -24.19
C TYR A 131 -12.46 18.41 -25.43
N GLU A 132 -13.50 17.92 -26.07
CA GLU A 132 -14.13 18.55 -27.23
C GLU A 132 -14.66 19.96 -26.90
N ALA A 133 -15.21 20.14 -25.71
CA ALA A 133 -15.79 21.41 -25.28
C ALA A 133 -14.76 22.44 -24.76
N THR A 134 -13.68 21.96 -24.11
CA THR A 134 -12.76 22.83 -23.34
C THR A 134 -11.32 22.78 -23.83
N GLY A 135 -10.90 21.77 -24.58
CA GLY A 135 -9.51 21.49 -24.94
C GLY A 135 -8.65 20.97 -23.78
N LEU A 136 -9.22 20.80 -22.57
CA LEU A 136 -8.53 20.26 -21.42
C LEU A 136 -8.35 18.75 -21.56
N ARG A 137 -7.13 18.28 -21.31
CA ARG A 137 -6.81 16.85 -21.30
C ARG A 137 -6.87 16.30 -19.88
N ASP A 138 -7.37 15.07 -19.78
CA ASP A 138 -7.29 14.32 -18.55
C ASP A 138 -5.84 13.95 -18.23
N THR A 139 -5.54 13.93 -16.94
CA THR A 139 -4.34 13.28 -16.42
C THR A 139 -4.79 12.09 -15.58
N PHE A 140 -4.51 10.88 -16.04
CA PHE A 140 -4.72 9.68 -15.24
C PHE A 140 -3.50 9.48 -14.36
N VAL A 141 -3.66 9.68 -13.04
CA VAL A 141 -2.61 9.38 -12.07
C VAL A 141 -2.89 7.99 -11.50
N THR A 142 -2.02 7.03 -11.80
CA THR A 142 -2.17 5.63 -11.39
C THR A 142 -1.64 5.32 -9.98
N SER A 143 -1.01 6.28 -9.32
CA SER A 143 -0.49 6.10 -7.96
C SER A 143 -0.76 7.34 -7.11
N CYS A 144 -1.46 7.15 -6.00
CA CYS A 144 -1.37 8.06 -4.85
C CYS A 144 -0.35 7.46 -3.89
N SER A 145 0.90 7.85 -4.02
CA SER A 145 1.86 7.69 -2.93
C SER A 145 1.62 8.84 -1.94
N ALA A 146 1.15 8.51 -0.75
CA ALA A 146 1.13 9.41 0.38
C ALA A 146 2.50 9.46 1.05
#